data_6d4edd119887cf0a3a9c049e9ba07b96
#
_entry.id   6d4edd119887cf0a3a9c049e9ba07b96
#
_cell.length_a   1.000
_cell.length_b   1.000
_cell.length_c   1.000
_cell.angle_alpha   90.00
_cell.angle_beta   90.00
_cell.angle_gamma   90.00
#
_symmetry.space_group_name_H-M   'P 1'
#
loop_
_entity.id
_entity.type
_entity.pdbx_description
1 polymer ?
#
loop_
_entity_poly.entity_id
_entity_poly.type
_entity_poly.pdbx_seq_one_letter_code
_entity_poly.pdbx_strand_id
1 'polypeptide(L)'
;EIVDGVELWTKNDEFTRHSSSFVTIGTHLYYFDRTGTIARNTDVGTMHFDEYGRYTSGMPELDELIQQVIAENTDDSMTQEEKLKVLYDYTVNSFSYLRRNYYAIGETGWQNQEAYTMLSTGMGNCYCYAAAFGELARAIGYDAQAYSGTVGSNRAKHSWVEIEIDGVNYTFDSELEMAGRKKYVYR
;
A
#
# COMPACT_ATOMS: atom_id res chain seq x y z
N GLU A 1 1.45 7.22 -24.96
CA GLU A 1 1.26 5.76 -24.91
C GLU A 1 -0.15 5.46 -24.40
N ILE A 2 -0.83 4.46 -24.99
CA ILE A 2 -2.16 4.03 -24.54
C ILE A 2 -2.00 2.72 -23.78
N VAL A 3 -2.42 2.72 -22.51
CA VAL A 3 -2.49 1.51 -21.67
C VAL A 3 -3.96 1.27 -21.33
N ASP A 4 -4.47 0.09 -21.61
CA ASP A 4 -5.89 -0.29 -21.40
C ASP A 4 -6.90 0.69 -22.02
N GLY A 5 -6.54 1.31 -23.16
CA GLY A 5 -7.38 2.31 -23.81
C GLY A 5 -7.33 3.70 -23.18
N VAL A 6 -6.51 3.89 -22.17
CA VAL A 6 -6.28 5.20 -21.53
C VAL A 6 -5.01 5.82 -22.07
N GLU A 7 -5.10 7.03 -22.58
CA GLU A 7 -3.94 7.79 -23.01
C GLU A 7 -3.18 8.30 -21.79
N LEU A 8 -1.96 7.79 -21.57
CA LEU A 8 -1.12 8.09 -20.40
C LEU A 8 -0.40 9.45 -20.53
N TRP A 9 -1.03 10.41 -21.15
CA TRP A 9 -0.60 11.79 -21.21
C TRP A 9 -1.64 12.65 -20.49
N THR A 10 -1.27 13.28 -19.40
CA THR A 10 -2.14 14.31 -18.82
C THR A 10 -2.21 15.48 -19.78
N LYS A 11 -3.38 15.71 -20.32
CA LYS A 11 -3.70 16.89 -21.09
C LYS A 11 -4.09 18.00 -20.12
N ASN A 12 -3.13 18.65 -19.53
CA ASN A 12 -3.28 20.08 -19.25
C ASN A 12 -2.65 20.78 -20.42
N ASP A 13 -3.27 21.62 -21.15
CA ASP A 13 -2.83 22.41 -22.31
C ASP A 13 -1.32 22.40 -22.66
N GLU A 14 -0.50 21.78 -21.84
CA GLU A 14 0.90 21.40 -22.00
C GLU A 14 1.03 19.88 -21.81
N PHE A 15 1.61 19.17 -22.77
CA PHE A 15 1.95 17.76 -22.69
C PHE A 15 3.00 17.55 -21.60
N THR A 16 2.58 17.16 -20.39
CA THR A 16 3.51 16.78 -19.33
C THR A 16 3.88 15.31 -19.51
N ARG A 17 5.12 15.04 -19.85
CA ARG A 17 5.66 13.69 -19.93
C ARG A 17 5.99 13.21 -18.52
N HIS A 18 5.34 12.16 -18.07
CA HIS A 18 5.74 11.48 -16.85
C HIS A 18 7.08 10.77 -17.07
N SER A 19 8.01 10.94 -16.15
CA SER A 19 9.30 10.26 -16.16
C SER A 19 9.83 10.09 -14.75
N SER A 20 10.40 8.91 -14.45
CA SER A 20 10.88 8.52 -13.12
C SER A 20 9.86 8.77 -12.01
N SER A 21 8.60 8.43 -12.27
CA SER A 21 7.50 8.73 -11.35
C SER A 21 6.44 7.64 -11.35
N PHE A 22 5.80 7.51 -10.21
CA PHE A 22 4.56 6.75 -10.06
C PHE A 22 3.38 7.63 -10.49
N VAL A 23 2.45 7.05 -11.23
CA VAL A 23 1.24 7.72 -11.71
C VAL A 23 0.05 6.82 -11.47
N THR A 24 -0.97 7.32 -10.78
CA THR A 24 -2.24 6.63 -10.61
C THR A 24 -3.21 7.06 -11.70
N ILE A 25 -3.83 6.10 -12.39
CA ILE A 25 -4.85 6.31 -13.41
C ILE A 25 -6.06 5.48 -13.02
N GLY A 26 -7.15 6.14 -12.65
CA GLY A 26 -8.26 5.49 -11.97
C GLY A 26 -7.76 4.89 -10.65
N THR A 27 -7.92 3.58 -10.49
CA THR A 27 -7.47 2.85 -9.29
C THR A 27 -6.14 2.11 -9.48
N HIS A 28 -5.53 2.19 -10.67
CA HIS A 28 -4.29 1.48 -10.98
C HIS A 28 -3.06 2.38 -10.90
N LEU A 29 -1.99 1.85 -10.33
CA LEU A 29 -0.68 2.49 -10.26
C LEU A 29 0.20 2.01 -11.42
N TYR A 30 0.90 2.96 -12.06
CA TYR A 30 1.90 2.75 -13.10
C TYR A 30 3.21 3.43 -12.72
N TYR A 31 4.32 2.95 -13.26
CA TYR A 31 5.61 3.63 -13.16
C TYR A 31 6.16 3.95 -14.55
N PHE A 32 6.63 5.18 -14.72
CA PHE A 32 7.33 5.64 -15.90
C PHE A 32 8.81 5.79 -15.61
N ASP A 33 9.66 5.20 -16.43
CA ASP A 33 11.11 5.37 -16.32
C ASP A 33 11.56 6.76 -16.80
N ARG A 34 12.89 7.01 -16.78
CA ARG A 34 13.47 8.29 -17.20
C ARG A 34 13.20 8.64 -18.66
N THR A 35 12.91 7.66 -19.49
CA THR A 35 12.57 7.86 -20.91
C THR A 35 11.08 8.09 -21.12
N GLY A 36 10.27 7.94 -20.09
CA GLY A 36 8.82 7.98 -20.13
C GLY A 36 8.22 6.69 -20.65
N THR A 37 8.94 5.56 -20.53
CA THR A 37 8.45 4.22 -20.85
C THR A 37 7.82 3.59 -19.61
N ILE A 38 6.67 2.94 -19.78
CA ILE A 38 5.99 2.22 -18.71
C ILE A 38 6.79 0.98 -18.33
N ALA A 39 6.99 0.78 -17.02
CA ALA A 39 7.49 -0.47 -16.47
C ALA A 39 6.47 -1.59 -16.69
N ARG A 40 6.87 -2.68 -17.33
CA ARG A 40 6.05 -3.88 -17.58
C ARG A 40 6.85 -5.13 -17.29
N ASN A 41 6.23 -6.12 -16.65
CA ASN A 41 6.88 -7.39 -16.25
C ASN A 41 8.22 -7.14 -15.55
N THR A 42 8.26 -6.18 -14.62
CA THR A 42 9.49 -5.75 -13.96
C THR A 42 9.23 -5.20 -12.56
N ASP A 43 10.27 -5.15 -11.76
CA ASP A 43 10.23 -4.55 -10.43
C ASP A 43 10.76 -3.11 -10.46
N VAL A 44 10.15 -2.25 -9.67
CA VAL A 44 10.63 -0.91 -9.36
C VAL A 44 10.71 -0.79 -7.84
N GLY A 45 11.93 -0.78 -7.30
CA GLY A 45 12.12 -0.99 -5.87
C GLY A 45 11.64 -2.38 -5.47
N THR A 46 10.73 -2.46 -4.52
CA THR A 46 10.11 -3.70 -4.06
C THR A 46 8.73 -3.96 -4.68
N MET A 47 8.28 -3.09 -5.58
CA MET A 47 6.96 -3.17 -6.21
C MET A 47 7.05 -3.81 -7.59
N HIS A 48 6.19 -4.81 -7.84
CA HIS A 48 6.11 -5.50 -9.13
C HIS A 48 5.04 -4.88 -10.04
N PHE A 49 5.36 -4.75 -11.33
CA PHE A 49 4.44 -4.28 -12.38
C PHE A 49 4.19 -5.37 -13.40
N ASP A 50 2.93 -5.67 -13.68
CA ASP A 50 2.47 -6.72 -14.56
C ASP A 50 2.75 -6.46 -16.05
N GLU A 51 2.25 -7.33 -16.92
CA GLU A 51 2.39 -7.22 -18.38
C GLU A 51 1.66 -5.99 -18.95
N TYR A 52 0.67 -5.47 -18.24
CA TYR A 52 -0.08 -4.25 -18.61
C TYR A 52 0.56 -2.98 -18.02
N GLY A 53 1.56 -3.13 -17.17
CA GLY A 53 2.25 -2.04 -16.46
C GLY A 53 1.56 -1.60 -15.19
N ARG A 54 0.63 -2.37 -14.64
CA ARG A 54 -0.08 -2.11 -13.40
C ARG A 54 0.68 -2.68 -12.22
N TYR A 55 0.72 -1.96 -11.11
CA TYR A 55 1.17 -2.57 -9.86
C TYR A 55 0.33 -3.79 -9.52
N THR A 56 0.97 -4.85 -9.08
CA THR A 56 0.35 -6.07 -8.56
C THR A 56 1.07 -6.57 -7.31
N SER A 57 0.31 -7.06 -6.35
CA SER A 57 0.84 -7.79 -5.19
C SER A 57 1.40 -9.17 -5.59
N GLY A 58 1.07 -9.67 -6.79
CA GLY A 58 1.32 -11.04 -7.23
C GLY A 58 0.23 -12.03 -6.82
N MET A 59 -0.85 -11.56 -6.19
CA MET A 59 -2.03 -12.33 -5.81
C MET A 59 -3.28 -11.65 -6.40
N PRO A 60 -3.84 -12.15 -7.52
CA PRO A 60 -4.96 -11.50 -8.22
C PRO A 60 -6.17 -11.21 -7.33
N GLU A 61 -6.51 -12.14 -6.44
CA GLU A 61 -7.64 -11.98 -5.52
C GLU A 61 -7.41 -10.86 -4.49
N LEU A 62 -6.16 -10.64 -4.09
CA LEU A 62 -5.78 -9.51 -3.25
C LEU A 62 -5.83 -8.21 -4.04
N ASP A 63 -5.34 -8.21 -5.27
CA ASP A 63 -5.34 -7.03 -6.15
C ASP A 63 -6.77 -6.53 -6.39
N GLU A 64 -7.75 -7.43 -6.60
CA GLU A 64 -9.17 -7.08 -6.74
C GLU A 64 -9.71 -6.37 -5.48
N LEU A 65 -9.40 -6.88 -4.29
CA LEU A 65 -9.82 -6.26 -3.02
C LEU A 65 -9.15 -4.90 -2.80
N ILE A 66 -7.87 -4.77 -3.12
CA ILE A 66 -7.14 -3.49 -3.07
C ILE A 66 -7.82 -2.46 -3.97
N GLN A 67 -8.11 -2.83 -5.23
CA GLN A 67 -8.77 -1.96 -6.20
C GLN A 67 -10.15 -1.51 -5.71
N GLN A 68 -10.93 -2.43 -5.13
CA GLN A 68 -12.23 -2.10 -4.56
C GLN A 68 -12.10 -1.07 -3.43
N VAL A 69 -11.19 -1.28 -2.47
CA VAL A 69 -10.99 -0.35 -1.35
C VAL A 69 -10.56 1.03 -1.86
N ILE A 70 -9.65 1.10 -2.83
CA ILE A 70 -9.21 2.37 -3.44
C ILE A 70 -10.39 3.08 -4.10
N ALA A 71 -11.19 2.38 -4.90
CA ALA A 71 -12.35 2.94 -5.59
C ALA A 71 -13.42 3.48 -4.63
N GLU A 72 -13.61 2.81 -3.49
CA GLU A 72 -14.63 3.18 -2.50
C GLU A 72 -14.20 4.34 -1.59
N ASN A 73 -12.90 4.57 -1.41
CA ASN A 73 -12.38 5.50 -0.41
C ASN A 73 -11.59 6.68 -0.98
N THR A 74 -11.21 6.64 -2.25
CA THR A 74 -10.40 7.71 -2.88
C THR A 74 -11.00 8.15 -4.21
N ASP A 75 -10.57 9.33 -4.67
CA ASP A 75 -10.91 9.85 -5.99
C ASP A 75 -9.72 10.59 -6.64
N ASP A 76 -9.86 10.97 -7.92
CA ASP A 76 -8.80 11.60 -8.70
C ASP A 76 -8.48 13.04 -8.28
N SER A 77 -9.31 13.68 -7.44
CA SER A 77 -9.05 15.02 -6.90
C SER A 77 -8.09 14.99 -5.72
N MET A 78 -7.93 13.83 -5.07
CA MET A 78 -7.07 13.66 -3.90
C MET A 78 -5.59 13.60 -4.30
N THR A 79 -4.75 14.30 -3.56
CA THR A 79 -3.30 14.12 -3.61
C THR A 79 -2.90 12.73 -3.12
N GLN A 80 -1.68 12.29 -3.45
CA GLN A 80 -1.16 11.01 -2.97
C GLN A 80 -1.12 10.94 -1.42
N GLU A 81 -0.78 12.05 -0.76
CA GLU A 81 -0.76 12.13 0.71
C GLU A 81 -2.18 12.04 1.30
N GLU A 82 -3.16 12.69 0.69
CA GLU A 82 -4.57 12.59 1.12
C GLU A 82 -5.09 11.15 0.95
N LYS A 83 -4.77 10.49 -0.16
CA LYS A 83 -5.09 9.06 -0.36
C LYS A 83 -4.44 8.18 0.70
N LEU A 84 -3.16 8.39 1.01
CA LEU A 84 -2.46 7.63 2.06
C LEU A 84 -3.15 7.78 3.41
N LYS A 85 -3.52 9.01 3.76
CA LYS A 85 -4.22 9.29 5.02
C LYS A 85 -5.59 8.61 5.08
N VAL A 86 -6.38 8.70 4.02
CA VAL A 86 -7.72 8.08 3.95
C VAL A 86 -7.62 6.57 4.05
N LEU A 87 -6.67 5.94 3.36
CA LEU A 87 -6.46 4.49 3.40
C LEU A 87 -5.92 4.02 4.76
N TYR A 88 -5.11 4.84 5.42
CA TYR A 88 -4.70 4.58 6.80
C TYR A 88 -5.89 4.64 7.76
N ASP A 89 -6.68 5.72 7.71
CA ASP A 89 -7.90 5.89 8.51
C ASP A 89 -8.91 4.76 8.24
N TYR A 90 -9.05 4.32 6.99
CA TYR A 90 -9.83 3.13 6.62
C TYR A 90 -9.34 1.89 7.36
N THR A 91 -8.03 1.63 7.34
CA THR A 91 -7.45 0.46 8.01
C THR A 91 -7.67 0.50 9.53
N VAL A 92 -7.57 1.68 10.14
CA VAL A 92 -7.81 1.87 11.59
C VAL A 92 -9.28 1.59 11.96
N ASN A 93 -10.24 2.01 11.11
CA ASN A 93 -11.65 2.09 11.52
C ASN A 93 -12.52 0.97 10.97
N SER A 94 -12.10 0.25 9.93
CA SER A 94 -12.96 -0.72 9.22
C SER A 94 -12.82 -2.17 9.71
N PHE A 95 -11.81 -2.45 10.52
CA PHE A 95 -11.46 -3.83 10.88
C PHE A 95 -11.59 -4.11 12.37
N SER A 96 -11.71 -5.40 12.70
CA SER A 96 -11.77 -5.89 14.07
C SER A 96 -10.59 -6.80 14.38
N TYR A 97 -10.09 -6.71 15.64
CA TYR A 97 -8.99 -7.56 16.05
C TYR A 97 -9.44 -9.02 16.24
N LEU A 98 -8.72 -9.95 15.58
CA LEU A 98 -8.87 -11.39 15.76
C LEU A 98 -7.49 -12.03 15.91
N ARG A 99 -7.26 -12.76 17.01
CA ARG A 99 -5.99 -13.44 17.25
C ARG A 99 -5.74 -14.52 16.19
N ARG A 100 -4.55 -14.46 15.56
CA ARG A 100 -4.13 -15.34 14.47
C ARG A 100 -2.66 -15.72 14.62
N ASN A 101 -2.03 -16.17 13.54
CA ASN A 101 -0.61 -16.52 13.49
C ASN A 101 0.31 -15.35 13.87
N TYR A 102 1.44 -15.69 14.44
CA TYR A 102 2.53 -14.76 14.75
C TYR A 102 3.79 -15.22 14.03
N TYR A 103 4.51 -14.29 13.46
CA TYR A 103 5.71 -14.54 12.69
C TYR A 103 6.97 -14.26 13.51
N ALA A 104 8.12 -14.78 13.07
CA ALA A 104 9.41 -14.49 13.69
C ALA A 104 9.85 -13.05 13.35
N ILE A 105 10.76 -12.49 14.19
CA ILE A 105 11.33 -11.17 13.92
C ILE A 105 12.07 -11.22 12.58
N GLY A 106 11.75 -10.29 11.68
CA GLY A 106 12.34 -10.21 10.34
C GLY A 106 11.83 -11.27 9.35
N GLU A 107 10.84 -12.10 9.72
CA GLU A 107 10.21 -13.05 8.80
C GLU A 107 9.46 -12.30 7.69
N THR A 108 9.55 -12.82 6.45
CA THR A 108 8.90 -12.28 5.25
C THR A 108 8.06 -13.35 4.55
N GLY A 109 7.28 -12.95 3.52
CA GLY A 109 6.47 -13.86 2.72
C GLY A 109 5.06 -14.12 3.28
N TRP A 110 4.71 -13.52 4.41
CA TRP A 110 3.39 -13.60 5.03
C TRP A 110 2.45 -12.46 4.60
N GLN A 111 2.98 -11.38 4.06
CA GLN A 111 2.30 -10.11 3.85
C GLN A 111 1.05 -10.25 2.98
N ASN A 112 1.16 -10.86 1.79
CA ASN A 112 0.03 -10.99 0.87
C ASN A 112 -1.11 -11.80 1.46
N GLN A 113 -0.80 -12.92 2.13
CA GLN A 113 -1.82 -13.77 2.73
C GLN A 113 -2.54 -13.08 3.89
N GLU A 114 -1.82 -12.32 4.71
CA GLU A 114 -2.42 -11.60 5.84
C GLU A 114 -3.19 -10.35 5.38
N ALA A 115 -2.73 -9.66 4.32
CA ALA A 115 -3.48 -8.59 3.67
C ALA A 115 -4.80 -9.12 3.08
N TYR A 116 -4.74 -10.21 2.30
CA TYR A 116 -5.93 -10.87 1.76
C TYR A 116 -6.91 -11.27 2.86
N THR A 117 -6.41 -11.85 3.94
CA THR A 117 -7.25 -12.24 5.08
C THR A 117 -7.97 -11.02 5.68
N MET A 118 -7.25 -9.91 5.89
CA MET A 118 -7.85 -8.71 6.47
C MET A 118 -8.90 -8.11 5.55
N LEU A 119 -8.56 -7.90 4.28
CA LEU A 119 -9.44 -7.24 3.32
C LEU A 119 -10.68 -8.09 3.00
N SER A 120 -10.55 -9.42 2.98
CA SER A 120 -11.67 -10.32 2.66
C SER A 120 -12.59 -10.62 3.84
N THR A 121 -12.07 -10.64 5.07
CA THR A 121 -12.84 -11.05 6.25
C THR A 121 -13.19 -9.92 7.21
N GLY A 122 -12.48 -8.80 7.12
CA GLY A 122 -12.60 -7.67 8.05
C GLY A 122 -12.01 -7.94 9.44
N MET A 123 -11.29 -9.05 9.64
CA MET A 123 -10.78 -9.47 10.94
C MET A 123 -9.36 -10.01 10.87
N GLY A 124 -8.49 -9.57 11.77
CA GLY A 124 -7.10 -10.02 11.83
C GLY A 124 -6.34 -9.47 13.03
N ASN A 125 -5.09 -9.91 13.18
CA ASN A 125 -4.18 -9.38 14.19
C ASN A 125 -3.29 -8.27 13.65
N CYS A 126 -2.30 -7.81 14.41
CA CYS A 126 -1.38 -6.74 14.01
C CYS A 126 -0.69 -7.00 12.66
N TYR A 127 -0.39 -8.25 12.31
CA TYR A 127 0.19 -8.62 11.01
C TYR A 127 -0.79 -8.37 9.85
N CYS A 128 -2.06 -8.69 10.04
CA CYS A 128 -3.09 -8.45 9.04
C CYS A 128 -3.34 -6.94 8.85
N TYR A 129 -3.34 -6.16 9.95
CA TYR A 129 -3.45 -4.69 9.90
C TYR A 129 -2.29 -4.07 9.13
N ALA A 130 -1.05 -4.44 9.48
CA ALA A 130 0.15 -3.93 8.81
C ALA A 130 0.19 -4.34 7.33
N ALA A 131 -0.11 -5.59 7.02
CA ALA A 131 -0.12 -6.08 5.65
C ALA A 131 -1.17 -5.39 4.78
N ALA A 132 -2.41 -5.24 5.27
CA ALA A 132 -3.48 -4.58 4.53
C ALA A 132 -3.13 -3.11 4.24
N PHE A 133 -2.67 -2.35 5.25
CA PHE A 133 -2.25 -0.97 5.03
C PHE A 133 -1.03 -0.87 4.10
N GLY A 134 -0.04 -1.75 4.28
CA GLY A 134 1.15 -1.80 3.43
C GLY A 134 0.80 -1.97 1.95
N GLU A 135 -0.07 -2.94 1.62
CA GLU A 135 -0.50 -3.17 0.24
C GLU A 135 -1.36 -2.04 -0.33
N LEU A 136 -2.24 -1.44 0.47
CA LEU A 136 -3.00 -0.26 0.05
C LEU A 136 -2.07 0.95 -0.23
N ALA A 137 -1.06 1.18 0.61
CA ALA A 137 -0.07 2.24 0.41
C ALA A 137 0.78 2.00 -0.85
N ARG A 138 1.19 0.75 -1.13
CA ARG A 138 1.93 0.37 -2.34
C ARG A 138 1.10 0.64 -3.60
N ALA A 139 -0.17 0.29 -3.57
CA ALA A 139 -1.07 0.47 -4.71
C ALA A 139 -1.32 1.94 -5.09
N ILE A 140 -0.98 2.89 -4.22
CA ILE A 140 -1.02 4.34 -4.50
C ILE A 140 0.38 4.96 -4.67
N GLY A 141 1.45 4.14 -4.73
CA GLY A 141 2.79 4.58 -5.11
C GLY A 141 3.76 4.86 -3.96
N TYR A 142 3.50 4.35 -2.76
CA TYR A 142 4.49 4.36 -1.68
C TYR A 142 5.22 3.02 -1.60
N ASP A 143 6.55 3.04 -1.46
CA ASP A 143 7.33 1.83 -1.19
C ASP A 143 7.19 1.43 0.29
N ALA A 144 5.99 0.94 0.63
CA ALA A 144 5.62 0.57 1.98
C ALA A 144 6.10 -0.84 2.32
N GLN A 145 6.69 -1.01 3.50
CA GLN A 145 7.21 -2.29 3.98
C GLN A 145 6.54 -2.68 5.30
N ALA A 146 5.87 -3.84 5.32
CA ALA A 146 5.34 -4.40 6.55
C ALA A 146 6.39 -5.28 7.25
N TYR A 147 6.73 -4.92 8.47
CA TYR A 147 7.76 -5.58 9.28
C TYR A 147 7.15 -6.42 10.40
N SER A 148 7.85 -7.52 10.74
CA SER A 148 7.61 -8.32 11.93
C SER A 148 8.68 -8.03 12.98
N GLY A 149 8.26 -7.70 14.20
CA GLY A 149 9.16 -7.34 15.29
C GLY A 149 8.55 -7.52 16.67
N THR A 150 8.94 -6.67 17.59
CA THR A 150 8.41 -6.64 18.96
C THR A 150 8.12 -5.23 19.43
N VAL A 151 7.14 -5.07 20.30
CA VAL A 151 6.75 -3.80 20.89
C VAL A 151 6.64 -3.92 22.42
N GLY A 152 6.88 -2.79 23.10
CA GLY A 152 6.78 -2.69 24.53
C GLY A 152 7.95 -3.31 25.31
N SER A 153 7.99 -3.11 26.62
CA SER A 153 9.02 -3.62 27.50
C SER A 153 9.02 -5.15 27.66
N ASN A 154 7.85 -5.76 27.46
CA ASN A 154 7.67 -7.22 27.47
C ASN A 154 8.03 -7.89 26.13
N ARG A 155 8.48 -7.10 25.13
CA ARG A 155 8.85 -7.59 23.80
C ARG A 155 7.75 -8.44 23.16
N ALA A 156 6.51 -8.01 23.26
CA ALA A 156 5.39 -8.67 22.60
C ALA A 156 5.59 -8.66 21.08
N LYS A 157 5.37 -9.80 20.43
CA LYS A 157 5.42 -9.88 18.96
C LYS A 157 4.41 -8.93 18.33
N HIS A 158 4.87 -8.18 17.33
CA HIS A 158 4.07 -7.13 16.70
C HIS A 158 4.50 -6.89 15.25
N SER A 159 3.65 -6.15 14.50
CA SER A 159 3.90 -5.78 13.12
C SER A 159 3.43 -4.35 12.87
N TRP A 160 4.17 -3.63 12.03
CA TRP A 160 3.90 -2.26 11.61
C TRP A 160 4.36 -2.04 10.18
N VAL A 161 4.07 -0.89 9.60
CA VAL A 161 4.54 -0.47 8.28
C VAL A 161 5.53 0.67 8.40
N GLU A 162 6.60 0.62 7.60
CA GLU A 162 7.52 1.74 7.42
C GLU A 162 7.44 2.23 5.98
N ILE A 163 7.45 3.56 5.82
CA ILE A 163 7.44 4.25 4.53
C ILE A 163 8.46 5.38 4.59
N GLU A 164 9.39 5.42 3.64
CA GLU A 164 10.24 6.59 3.44
C GLU A 164 9.50 7.62 2.58
N ILE A 165 9.33 8.83 3.10
CA ILE A 165 8.72 9.96 2.41
C ILE A 165 9.69 11.14 2.49
N ASP A 166 10.16 11.64 1.35
CA ASP A 166 11.11 12.76 1.25
C ASP A 166 12.39 12.56 2.10
N GLY A 167 12.91 11.33 2.11
CA GLY A 167 14.12 10.97 2.85
C GLY A 167 13.92 10.84 4.37
N VAL A 168 12.66 10.83 4.84
CA VAL A 168 12.30 10.62 6.24
C VAL A 168 11.52 9.30 6.36
N ASN A 169 11.95 8.42 7.27
CA ASN A 169 11.27 7.17 7.53
C ASN A 169 10.15 7.36 8.55
N TYR A 170 8.92 6.99 8.16
CA TYR A 170 7.73 7.06 9.00
C TYR A 170 7.26 5.65 9.36
N THR A 171 6.88 5.48 10.61
CA THR A 171 6.25 4.25 11.11
C THR A 171 4.75 4.44 11.25
N PHE A 172 3.98 3.52 10.66
CA PHE A 172 2.52 3.48 10.69
C PHE A 172 2.06 2.22 11.41
N ASP A 173 1.26 2.37 12.46
CA ASP A 173 0.75 1.26 13.26
C ASP A 173 -0.75 1.39 13.47
N SER A 174 -1.49 0.91 12.49
CA SER A 174 -2.95 1.02 12.47
C SER A 174 -3.63 0.16 13.53
N GLU A 175 -3.02 -0.95 13.96
CA GLU A 175 -3.58 -1.80 15.03
C GLU A 175 -3.48 -1.11 16.39
N LEU A 176 -2.35 -0.55 16.75
CA LEU A 176 -2.21 0.17 18.02
C LEU A 176 -3.09 1.43 18.06
N GLU A 177 -3.28 2.11 16.93
CA GLU A 177 -4.21 3.24 16.86
C GLU A 177 -5.66 2.78 17.01
N MET A 178 -6.07 1.71 16.32
CA MET A 178 -7.39 1.08 16.48
C MET A 178 -7.65 0.70 17.93
N ALA A 179 -6.65 0.18 18.64
CA ALA A 179 -6.75 -0.18 20.05
C ALA A 179 -6.82 1.03 21.01
N GLY A 180 -6.87 2.26 20.50
CA GLY A 180 -7.03 3.50 21.28
C GLY A 180 -5.75 3.95 21.99
N ARG A 181 -4.58 3.51 21.53
CA ARG A 181 -3.27 3.74 22.19
C ARG A 181 -2.45 4.87 21.55
N LYS A 182 -3.03 5.98 21.14
CA LYS A 182 -2.42 7.15 20.47
C LYS A 182 -2.32 7.00 18.94
N LYS A 183 -2.13 8.12 18.25
CA LYS A 183 -1.77 8.13 16.82
C LYS A 183 -0.35 7.63 16.65
N TYR A 184 -0.18 6.58 15.86
CA TYR A 184 1.10 5.91 15.62
C TYR A 184 1.61 6.16 14.21
N VAL A 185 1.92 7.44 13.92
CA VAL A 185 2.74 7.82 12.78
C VAL A 185 3.98 8.54 13.35
N TYR A 186 5.13 7.91 13.25
CA TYR A 186 6.38 8.43 13.80
C TYR A 186 7.39 8.75 12.70
N ARG A 187 8.12 9.82 12.91
CA ARG A 187 9.37 10.11 12.19
C ARG A 187 10.54 9.39 12.84
#